data_8edd7ed24504bfe46493b78d8e6b4eed
#
_entry.id   8edd7ed24504bfe46493b78d8e6b4eed
#
_cell.length_a   1.000
_cell.length_b   1.000
_cell.length_c   1.000
_cell.angle_alpha   90.00
_cell.angle_beta   90.00
_cell.angle_gamma   90.00
#
_symmetry.space_group_name_H-M   'P 1'
#
loop_
_entity.id
_entity.type
_entity.pdbx_description
1 polymer ?
#
loop_
_entity_poly.entity_id
_entity_poly.type
_entity_poly.pdbx_seq_one_letter_code
_entity_poly.pdbx_strand_id
1 'polypeptide(L)'
;MKKYIIKNADGSEQSEMQAIHESRKEAGETLMDYICDHNEDLNVDDDDYLSPFDYVLEEVECKEVNEVITDFESARKALGGKPNADFTVAKKILSGNVVQLEDVARLVTDINPKHIEALIALNKLFTIAQAWNKEDGFVPDFSDWEQDKWFPWFVYDKDAAGFVSSFTHRTPSYAAAHIGPRLCFKSSARAAQFGKQFADLYNKVFI
;
A
#
# COMPACT_ATOMS: atom_id res chain seq x y z
N MET A 1 5.21 14.56 -3.76
CA MET A 1 5.91 14.01 -4.95
C MET A 1 5.18 14.50 -6.19
N LYS A 2 5.92 14.92 -7.23
CA LYS A 2 5.33 15.36 -8.49
C LYS A 2 5.00 14.16 -9.35
N LYS A 3 3.78 14.07 -9.80
CA LYS A 3 3.28 13.03 -10.70
C LYS A 3 2.57 13.69 -11.88
N TYR A 4 2.21 12.92 -12.88
CA TYR A 4 1.65 13.45 -14.13
C TYR A 4 0.36 12.72 -14.47
N ILE A 5 -0.64 13.48 -14.93
CA ILE A 5 -1.89 12.97 -15.47
C ILE A 5 -2.08 13.46 -16.89
N ILE A 6 -2.79 12.70 -17.70
CA ILE A 6 -3.13 13.05 -19.08
C ILE A 6 -4.55 13.63 -19.07
N LYS A 7 -4.71 14.82 -19.62
CA LYS A 7 -6.01 15.49 -19.80
C LYS A 7 -6.23 15.88 -21.25
N ASN A 8 -7.46 16.10 -21.62
CA ASN A 8 -7.76 16.76 -22.90
C ASN A 8 -7.24 18.21 -22.90
N ALA A 9 -6.95 18.77 -24.06
CA ALA A 9 -6.42 20.14 -24.19
C ALA A 9 -7.35 21.22 -23.64
N ASP A 10 -8.66 20.95 -23.56
CA ASP A 10 -9.67 21.80 -22.92
C ASP A 10 -9.67 21.72 -21.38
N GLY A 11 -8.82 20.86 -20.79
CA GLY A 11 -8.71 20.63 -19.35
C GLY A 11 -9.70 19.61 -18.78
N SER A 12 -10.56 19.01 -19.60
CA SER A 12 -11.46 17.94 -19.16
C SER A 12 -10.68 16.65 -18.86
N GLU A 13 -11.23 15.82 -17.98
CA GLU A 13 -10.64 14.51 -17.65
C GLU A 13 -10.78 13.56 -18.84
N GLN A 14 -9.70 12.84 -19.14
CA GLN A 14 -9.71 11.78 -20.15
C GLN A 14 -10.05 10.45 -19.46
N SER A 15 -11.20 9.87 -19.81
CA SER A 15 -11.74 8.70 -19.13
C SER A 15 -10.95 7.41 -19.37
N GLU A 16 -10.24 7.31 -20.48
CA GLU A 16 -9.51 6.11 -20.89
C GLU A 16 -8.06 6.07 -20.39
N MET A 17 -7.50 7.25 -20.04
CA MET A 17 -6.12 7.38 -19.54
C MET A 17 -6.06 8.02 -18.15
N GLN A 18 -6.89 7.54 -17.20
CA GLN A 18 -6.95 8.09 -15.83
C GLN A 18 -5.77 7.70 -14.93
N ALA A 19 -4.77 7.02 -15.45
CA ALA A 19 -3.61 6.59 -14.66
C ALA A 19 -2.76 7.79 -14.22
N ILE A 20 -2.20 7.69 -13.01
CA ILE A 20 -1.21 8.64 -12.49
C ILE A 20 0.17 8.08 -12.81
N HIS A 21 0.98 8.85 -13.52
CA HIS A 21 2.32 8.47 -13.95
C HIS A 21 3.41 9.04 -13.05
N GLU A 22 4.46 8.26 -12.81
CA GLU A 22 5.57 8.66 -11.94
C GLU A 22 6.49 9.71 -12.58
N SER A 23 6.47 9.83 -13.91
CA SER A 23 7.27 10.79 -14.64
C SER A 23 6.54 11.34 -15.87
N ARG A 24 6.95 12.56 -16.30
CA ARG A 24 6.45 13.16 -17.55
C ARG A 24 6.78 12.31 -18.78
N LYS A 25 7.91 11.59 -18.75
CA LYS A 25 8.32 10.70 -19.84
C LYS A 25 7.36 9.52 -19.95
N GLU A 26 7.07 8.86 -18.85
CA GLU A 26 6.12 7.73 -18.78
C GLU A 26 4.71 8.15 -19.24
N ALA A 27 4.21 9.29 -18.76
CA ALA A 27 2.93 9.82 -19.21
C ALA A 27 2.92 10.11 -20.72
N GLY A 28 4.02 10.63 -21.25
CA GLY A 28 4.17 10.89 -22.69
C GLY A 28 4.24 9.61 -23.52
N GLU A 29 4.93 8.57 -23.04
CA GLU A 29 4.98 7.26 -23.69
C GLU A 29 3.60 6.63 -23.73
N THR A 30 2.88 6.60 -22.60
CA THR A 30 1.49 6.08 -22.53
C THR A 30 0.54 6.83 -23.48
N LEU A 31 0.66 8.16 -23.54
CA LEU A 31 -0.15 8.98 -24.47
C LEU A 31 0.15 8.62 -25.93
N MET A 32 1.43 8.49 -26.27
CA MET A 32 1.81 8.16 -27.64
C MET A 32 1.38 6.77 -28.06
N ASP A 33 1.51 5.78 -27.17
CA ASP A 33 1.04 4.41 -27.41
C ASP A 33 -0.48 4.42 -27.65
N TYR A 34 -1.26 5.11 -26.82
CA TYR A 34 -2.71 5.24 -26.98
C TYR A 34 -3.09 5.87 -28.33
N ILE A 35 -2.42 6.97 -28.73
CA ILE A 35 -2.68 7.66 -30.00
C ILE A 35 -2.30 6.76 -31.19
N CYS A 36 -1.17 6.06 -31.10
CA CYS A 36 -0.74 5.14 -32.15
C CYS A 36 -1.73 4.00 -32.36
N ASP A 37 -2.16 3.36 -31.26
CA ASP A 37 -3.12 2.26 -31.31
C ASP A 37 -4.48 2.73 -31.88
N HIS A 38 -4.95 3.92 -31.45
CA HIS A 38 -6.20 4.48 -31.94
C HIS A 38 -6.15 4.82 -33.44
N ASN A 39 -5.03 5.37 -33.91
CA ASN A 39 -4.86 5.84 -35.29
C ASN A 39 -4.39 4.75 -36.25
N GLU A 40 -4.22 3.50 -35.82
CA GLU A 40 -3.58 2.43 -36.62
C GLU A 40 -4.20 2.28 -38.01
N ASP A 41 -5.54 2.41 -38.13
CA ASP A 41 -6.29 2.27 -39.37
C ASP A 41 -6.88 3.63 -39.91
N LEU A 42 -6.50 4.77 -39.30
CA LEU A 42 -7.03 6.08 -39.64
C LEU A 42 -6.05 6.92 -40.48
N ASN A 43 -6.57 7.78 -41.37
CA ASN A 43 -5.78 8.78 -42.06
C ASN A 43 -5.83 10.10 -41.28
N VAL A 44 -4.80 10.93 -41.47
CA VAL A 44 -4.67 12.24 -40.78
C VAL A 44 -5.85 13.18 -41.04
N ASP A 45 -6.56 13.00 -42.15
CA ASP A 45 -7.72 13.80 -42.54
C ASP A 45 -9.05 13.24 -42.03
N ASP A 46 -9.04 12.13 -41.31
CA ASP A 46 -10.25 11.52 -40.72
C ASP A 46 -10.69 12.32 -39.46
N ASP A 47 -11.99 12.53 -39.28
CA ASP A 47 -12.55 13.34 -38.19
C ASP A 47 -12.24 12.74 -36.79
N ASP A 48 -12.01 11.42 -36.71
CA ASP A 48 -11.70 10.70 -35.49
C ASP A 48 -10.18 10.54 -35.20
N TYR A 49 -9.34 11.11 -36.06
CA TYR A 49 -7.88 11.06 -35.92
C TYR A 49 -7.42 11.84 -34.69
N LEU A 50 -6.75 11.19 -33.74
CA LEU A 50 -6.22 11.82 -32.54
C LEU A 50 -4.85 12.43 -32.74
N SER A 51 -4.68 13.66 -32.29
CA SER A 51 -3.40 14.38 -32.32
C SER A 51 -2.81 14.50 -30.93
N PRO A 52 -1.47 14.40 -30.74
CA PRO A 52 -0.83 14.67 -29.45
C PRO A 52 -1.15 16.08 -28.90
N PHE A 53 -1.54 17.03 -29.77
CA PHE A 53 -1.92 18.39 -29.39
C PHE A 53 -3.32 18.49 -28.77
N ASP A 54 -4.13 17.43 -28.86
CA ASP A 54 -5.44 17.34 -28.24
C ASP A 54 -5.35 17.01 -26.73
N TYR A 55 -4.13 16.79 -26.23
CA TYR A 55 -3.87 16.37 -24.85
C TYR A 55 -2.84 17.26 -24.16
N VAL A 56 -2.92 17.31 -22.83
CA VAL A 56 -1.98 18.02 -21.96
C VAL A 56 -1.50 17.09 -20.85
N LEU A 57 -0.19 17.08 -20.60
CA LEU A 57 0.41 16.42 -19.45
C LEU A 57 0.45 17.41 -18.29
N GLU A 58 -0.48 17.27 -17.35
CA GLU A 58 -0.56 18.12 -16.16
C GLU A 58 0.26 17.54 -15.02
N GLU A 59 1.09 18.39 -14.41
CA GLU A 59 1.81 18.03 -13.18
C GLU A 59 0.87 18.17 -11.99
N VAL A 60 0.75 17.10 -11.21
CA VAL A 60 -0.07 17.07 -9.98
C VAL A 60 0.79 16.74 -8.78
N GLU A 61 0.56 17.44 -7.69
CA GLU A 61 1.19 17.12 -6.42
C GLU A 61 0.44 15.99 -5.73
N CYS A 62 1.04 14.80 -5.70
CA CYS A 62 0.53 13.67 -4.94
C CYS A 62 1.26 13.55 -3.61
N LYS A 63 0.51 13.35 -2.54
CA LYS A 63 1.07 12.99 -1.24
C LYS A 63 1.66 11.58 -1.30
N GLU A 64 2.76 11.39 -0.59
CA GLU A 64 3.33 10.06 -0.39
C GLU A 64 2.37 9.18 0.43
N VAL A 65 2.42 7.87 0.18
CA VAL A 65 1.53 6.93 0.89
C VAL A 65 1.67 7.01 2.41
N ASN A 66 2.88 7.26 2.91
CA ASN A 66 3.16 7.45 4.32
C ASN A 66 2.63 8.77 4.91
N GLU A 67 2.26 9.74 4.08
CA GLU A 67 1.60 10.99 4.48
C GLU A 67 0.08 10.85 4.48
N VAL A 68 -0.46 9.94 3.66
CA VAL A 68 -1.91 9.71 3.52
C VAL A 68 -2.37 8.60 4.47
N ILE A 69 -1.61 7.52 4.55
CA ILE A 69 -1.93 6.34 5.38
C ILE A 69 -0.96 6.32 6.56
N THR A 70 -1.34 7.05 7.61
CA THR A 70 -0.51 7.29 8.80
C THR A 70 -0.85 6.38 9.97
N ASP A 71 -2.02 5.73 9.93
CA ASP A 71 -2.54 4.91 11.02
C ASP A 71 -3.51 3.83 10.53
N PHE A 72 -4.05 3.07 11.46
CA PHE A 72 -5.00 1.99 11.18
C PHE A 72 -6.33 2.50 10.61
N GLU A 73 -6.83 3.66 11.05
CA GLU A 73 -8.12 4.19 10.57
C GLU A 73 -8.01 4.71 9.14
N SER A 74 -6.95 5.44 8.81
CA SER A 74 -6.67 5.87 7.44
C SER A 74 -6.46 4.68 6.49
N ALA A 75 -5.78 3.62 6.96
CA ALA A 75 -5.62 2.38 6.21
C ALA A 75 -6.97 1.68 5.93
N ARG A 76 -7.82 1.57 6.95
CA ARG A 76 -9.18 1.02 6.77
C ARG A 76 -10.00 1.79 5.73
N LYS A 77 -9.93 3.12 5.80
CA LYS A 77 -10.63 4.00 4.85
C LYS A 77 -10.13 3.78 3.42
N ALA A 78 -8.82 3.72 3.22
CA ALA A 78 -8.20 3.48 1.91
C ALA A 78 -8.56 2.10 1.32
N LEU A 79 -8.77 1.09 2.17
CA LEU A 79 -9.23 -0.24 1.75
C LEU A 79 -10.75 -0.33 1.48
N GLY A 80 -11.49 0.78 1.61
CA GLY A 80 -12.94 0.79 1.40
C GLY A 80 -13.71 0.12 2.53
N GLY A 81 -13.12 0.04 3.73
CA GLY A 81 -13.65 -0.67 4.89
C GLY A 81 -14.97 -0.12 5.40
N LYS A 82 -16.08 -0.61 4.87
CA LYS A 82 -17.34 -0.55 5.57
C LYS A 82 -17.27 -1.54 6.75
N PRO A 83 -17.64 -1.14 7.96
CA PRO A 83 -17.68 -2.07 9.07
C PRO A 83 -18.69 -3.17 8.75
N ASN A 84 -18.23 -4.43 8.74
CA ASN A 84 -19.15 -5.56 8.61
C ASN A 84 -20.03 -5.60 9.87
N ALA A 85 -21.33 -5.48 9.71
CA ALA A 85 -22.29 -5.26 10.81
C ALA A 85 -22.40 -6.44 11.79
N ASP A 86 -21.98 -7.66 11.37
CA ASP A 86 -22.35 -8.90 12.02
C ASP A 86 -21.37 -9.43 13.06
N PHE A 87 -20.21 -8.75 13.25
CA PHE A 87 -19.18 -9.19 14.20
C PHE A 87 -18.91 -8.14 15.28
N THR A 88 -19.80 -8.01 16.26
CA THR A 88 -19.72 -6.93 17.25
C THR A 88 -18.44 -6.99 18.08
N VAL A 89 -17.99 -8.16 18.51
CA VAL A 89 -16.77 -8.30 19.32
C VAL A 89 -15.52 -8.34 18.42
N ALA A 90 -15.53 -9.12 17.35
CA ALA A 90 -14.45 -9.15 16.39
C ALA A 90 -14.23 -7.75 15.77
N LYS A 91 -15.30 -7.01 15.49
CA LYS A 91 -15.24 -5.62 15.02
C LYS A 91 -14.59 -4.68 16.02
N LYS A 92 -14.91 -4.79 17.31
CA LYS A 92 -14.27 -3.99 18.37
C LYS A 92 -12.78 -4.30 18.46
N ILE A 93 -12.39 -5.56 18.43
CA ILE A 93 -10.99 -5.99 18.46
C ILE A 93 -10.25 -5.46 17.23
N LEU A 94 -10.79 -5.68 16.03
CA LEU A 94 -10.18 -5.28 14.75
C LEU A 94 -10.11 -3.76 14.58
N SER A 95 -11.04 -3.02 15.17
CA SER A 95 -11.01 -1.55 15.16
C SER A 95 -10.08 -0.96 16.25
N GLY A 96 -9.47 -1.79 17.08
CA GLY A 96 -8.58 -1.36 18.15
C GLY A 96 -9.29 -0.67 19.32
N ASN A 97 -10.61 -0.78 19.42
CA ASN A 97 -11.35 -0.32 20.58
C ASN A 97 -11.06 -1.20 21.79
N VAL A 98 -11.17 -0.64 22.98
CA VAL A 98 -11.02 -1.40 24.23
C VAL A 98 -12.09 -2.48 24.30
N VAL A 99 -11.63 -3.73 24.44
CA VAL A 99 -12.49 -4.91 24.57
C VAL A 99 -12.15 -5.56 25.89
N GLN A 100 -13.16 -6.02 26.61
CA GLN A 100 -12.93 -6.79 27.83
C GLN A 100 -12.33 -8.15 27.44
N LEU A 101 -11.37 -8.62 28.25
CA LEU A 101 -10.71 -9.90 28.01
C LEU A 101 -11.70 -11.08 27.95
N GLU A 102 -12.79 -10.98 28.71
CA GLU A 102 -13.87 -11.96 28.72
C GLU A 102 -14.62 -12.05 27.40
N ASP A 103 -14.73 -10.92 26.66
CA ASP A 103 -15.37 -10.92 25.34
C ASP A 103 -14.49 -11.65 24.31
N VAL A 104 -13.17 -11.52 24.43
CA VAL A 104 -12.22 -12.22 23.56
C VAL A 104 -12.19 -13.70 23.87
N ALA A 105 -12.19 -14.08 25.14
CA ALA A 105 -12.20 -15.47 25.57
C ALA A 105 -13.46 -16.22 25.12
N ARG A 106 -14.60 -15.53 24.94
CA ARG A 106 -15.84 -16.13 24.41
C ARG A 106 -15.78 -16.40 22.90
N LEU A 107 -14.96 -15.64 22.18
CA LEU A 107 -14.81 -15.81 20.72
C LEU A 107 -13.82 -16.90 20.36
N VAL A 108 -12.77 -17.05 21.15
CA VAL A 108 -11.66 -17.97 20.86
C VAL A 108 -11.18 -18.57 22.18
N THR A 109 -11.55 -19.79 22.42
CA THR A 109 -11.25 -20.51 23.67
C THR A 109 -9.76 -20.76 23.93
N ASP A 110 -8.91 -20.58 22.88
CA ASP A 110 -7.51 -20.98 22.90
C ASP A 110 -6.51 -19.80 22.84
N ILE A 111 -6.99 -18.54 22.85
CA ILE A 111 -6.08 -17.40 22.88
C ILE A 111 -5.60 -17.14 24.32
N ASN A 112 -4.28 -17.18 24.50
CA ASN A 112 -3.67 -16.70 25.73
C ASN A 112 -3.92 -15.19 25.89
N PRO A 113 -4.55 -14.73 26.99
CA PRO A 113 -4.82 -13.30 27.22
C PRO A 113 -3.58 -12.41 27.11
N LYS A 114 -2.41 -12.92 27.46
CA LYS A 114 -1.13 -12.18 27.35
C LYS A 114 -0.74 -11.85 25.89
N HIS A 115 -1.29 -12.57 24.90
CA HIS A 115 -0.98 -12.36 23.51
C HIS A 115 -1.95 -11.41 22.80
N ILE A 116 -3.03 -10.98 23.46
CA ILE A 116 -4.09 -10.21 22.80
C ILE A 116 -3.56 -8.88 22.25
N GLU A 117 -2.74 -8.17 23.02
CA GLU A 117 -2.18 -6.89 22.56
C GLU A 117 -1.28 -7.06 21.33
N ALA A 118 -0.43 -8.11 21.33
CA ALA A 118 0.40 -8.46 20.20
C ALA A 118 -0.43 -8.82 18.95
N LEU A 119 -1.51 -9.60 19.13
CA LEU A 119 -2.41 -9.96 18.02
C LEU A 119 -3.15 -8.74 17.44
N ILE A 120 -3.60 -7.83 18.30
CA ILE A 120 -4.20 -6.56 17.86
C ILE A 120 -3.19 -5.72 17.09
N ALA A 121 -1.96 -5.59 17.58
CA ALA A 121 -0.90 -4.86 16.90
C ALA A 121 -0.56 -5.47 15.54
N LEU A 122 -0.44 -6.79 15.47
CA LEU A 122 -0.17 -7.52 14.23
C LEU A 122 -1.29 -7.33 13.20
N ASN A 123 -2.56 -7.38 13.63
CA ASN A 123 -3.70 -7.10 12.75
C ASN A 123 -3.65 -5.68 12.18
N LYS A 124 -3.27 -4.69 13.01
CA LYS A 124 -3.10 -3.30 12.54
C LYS A 124 -1.98 -3.21 11.52
N LEU A 125 -0.82 -3.82 11.77
CA LEU A 125 0.30 -3.86 10.83
C LEU A 125 -0.11 -4.47 9.48
N PHE A 126 -0.81 -5.60 9.47
CA PHE A 126 -1.28 -6.23 8.24
C PHE A 126 -2.23 -5.33 7.44
N THR A 127 -3.17 -4.67 8.12
CA THR A 127 -4.13 -3.78 7.48
C THR A 127 -3.45 -2.56 6.86
N ILE A 128 -2.51 -1.94 7.59
CA ILE A 128 -1.77 -0.77 7.11
C ILE A 128 -0.86 -1.16 5.93
N ALA A 129 -0.13 -2.30 6.05
CA ALA A 129 0.72 -2.78 4.97
C ALA A 129 -0.08 -3.09 3.70
N GLN A 130 -1.27 -3.70 3.84
CA GLN A 130 -2.17 -3.95 2.70
C GLN A 130 -2.60 -2.64 2.04
N ALA A 131 -2.92 -1.62 2.83
CA ALA A 131 -3.31 -0.32 2.30
C ALA A 131 -2.14 0.36 1.56
N TRP A 132 -0.93 0.34 2.12
CA TRP A 132 0.26 0.87 1.47
C TRP A 132 0.57 0.17 0.15
N ASN A 133 0.52 -1.16 0.15
CA ASN A 133 0.77 -1.96 -1.05
C ASN A 133 -0.29 -1.71 -2.14
N LYS A 134 -1.56 -1.50 -1.75
CA LYS A 134 -2.62 -1.13 -2.68
C LYS A 134 -2.34 0.21 -3.36
N GLU A 135 -1.97 1.23 -2.59
CA GLU A 135 -1.61 2.56 -3.13
C GLU A 135 -0.35 2.51 -4.00
N ASP A 136 0.59 1.64 -3.68
CA ASP A 136 1.80 1.41 -4.46
C ASP A 136 1.60 0.50 -5.68
N GLY A 137 0.38 -0.02 -5.91
CA GLY A 137 0.10 -1.00 -6.97
C GLY A 137 0.87 -2.30 -6.81
N PHE A 138 1.31 -2.65 -5.59
CA PHE A 138 2.15 -3.80 -5.33
C PHE A 138 1.34 -4.97 -4.78
N VAL A 139 1.33 -6.08 -5.51
CA VAL A 139 0.77 -7.35 -5.05
C VAL A 139 1.92 -8.35 -4.91
N PRO A 140 2.27 -8.78 -3.67
CA PRO A 140 3.32 -9.77 -3.50
C PRO A 140 2.94 -11.11 -4.13
N ASP A 141 3.70 -11.54 -5.13
CA ASP A 141 3.57 -12.86 -5.74
C ASP A 141 4.74 -13.75 -5.31
N PHE A 142 4.47 -14.73 -4.47
CA PHE A 142 5.47 -15.67 -3.98
C PHE A 142 5.78 -16.80 -4.97
N SER A 143 5.09 -16.89 -6.10
CA SER A 143 5.43 -17.74 -7.23
C SER A 143 6.38 -17.07 -8.22
N ASP A 144 6.41 -15.74 -8.24
CA ASP A 144 7.33 -14.95 -9.06
C ASP A 144 8.69 -14.79 -8.37
N TRP A 145 9.72 -15.43 -8.95
CA TRP A 145 11.10 -15.45 -8.44
C TRP A 145 11.87 -14.16 -8.75
N GLU A 146 11.41 -13.38 -9.70
CA GLU A 146 12.05 -12.13 -10.11
C GLU A 146 11.51 -10.94 -9.32
N GLN A 147 10.30 -11.07 -8.76
CA GLN A 147 9.70 -10.02 -7.94
C GLN A 147 10.41 -9.88 -6.59
N ASP A 148 11.08 -8.77 -6.38
CA ASP A 148 11.66 -8.43 -5.09
C ASP A 148 10.59 -8.17 -4.01
N LYS A 149 10.79 -8.74 -2.83
CA LYS A 149 9.97 -8.52 -1.65
C LYS A 149 10.87 -8.00 -0.52
N TRP A 150 10.61 -6.78 -0.06
CA TRP A 150 11.41 -6.09 0.92
C TRP A 150 10.70 -6.04 2.26
N PHE A 151 11.43 -6.30 3.34
CA PHE A 151 10.91 -6.34 4.70
C PHE A 151 11.65 -5.34 5.58
N PRO A 152 10.97 -4.65 6.53
CA PRO A 152 11.67 -3.91 7.57
C PRO A 152 12.40 -4.89 8.50
N TRP A 153 13.62 -4.53 8.87
CA TRP A 153 14.43 -5.31 9.79
C TRP A 153 14.68 -4.52 11.07
N PHE A 154 14.57 -5.18 12.20
CA PHE A 154 14.64 -4.57 13.52
C PHE A 154 15.81 -5.14 14.32
N VAL A 155 16.45 -4.27 15.09
CA VAL A 155 17.51 -4.63 16.03
C VAL A 155 17.11 -4.14 17.41
N TYR A 156 17.35 -4.93 18.44
CA TYR A 156 17.10 -4.51 19.81
C TYR A 156 18.10 -3.44 20.23
N ASP A 157 17.60 -2.30 20.65
CA ASP A 157 18.36 -1.18 21.16
C ASP A 157 18.15 -1.07 22.67
N LYS A 158 19.25 -1.14 23.42
CA LYS A 158 19.20 -1.10 24.91
C LYS A 158 18.83 0.28 25.42
N ASP A 159 19.23 1.34 24.72
CA ASP A 159 18.98 2.71 25.14
C ASP A 159 17.53 3.11 24.84
N ALA A 160 16.96 2.60 23.75
CA ALA A 160 15.55 2.74 23.43
C ALA A 160 14.65 1.74 24.20
N ALA A 161 15.23 0.77 24.90
CA ALA A 161 14.55 -0.32 25.59
C ALA A 161 13.55 -1.07 24.69
N GLY A 162 13.88 -1.25 23.40
CA GLY A 162 12.98 -1.84 22.42
C GLY A 162 13.64 -2.13 21.09
N PHE A 163 12.86 -2.62 20.15
CA PHE A 163 13.30 -2.84 18.78
C PHE A 163 13.19 -1.56 17.95
N VAL A 164 14.27 -1.19 17.27
CA VAL A 164 14.33 -0.05 16.35
C VAL A 164 14.51 -0.55 14.93
N SER A 165 13.85 0.11 13.97
CA SER A 165 14.04 -0.19 12.55
C SER A 165 15.45 0.23 12.13
N SER A 166 16.27 -0.73 11.72
CA SER A 166 17.68 -0.54 11.42
C SER A 166 17.98 -0.55 9.93
N PHE A 167 17.53 -1.57 9.23
CA PHE A 167 17.73 -1.74 7.79
C PHE A 167 16.57 -2.53 7.18
N THR A 168 16.67 -2.84 5.90
CA THR A 168 15.67 -3.66 5.20
C THR A 168 16.33 -4.93 4.68
N HIS A 169 15.56 -5.99 4.64
CA HIS A 169 16.01 -7.26 4.07
C HIS A 169 15.21 -7.57 2.80
N ARG A 170 15.91 -8.05 1.78
CA ARG A 170 15.32 -8.56 0.54
C ARG A 170 15.22 -10.06 0.60
N THR A 171 14.06 -10.58 0.22
CA THR A 171 13.84 -12.01 0.13
C THR A 171 13.38 -12.37 -1.28
N PRO A 172 14.07 -13.27 -2.00
CA PRO A 172 13.51 -13.89 -3.19
C PRO A 172 12.29 -14.73 -2.83
N SER A 173 11.48 -15.06 -3.81
CA SER A 173 10.15 -15.69 -3.63
C SER A 173 10.14 -17.02 -2.86
N TYR A 174 11.22 -17.79 -2.94
CA TYR A 174 11.35 -19.09 -2.28
C TYR A 174 11.90 -18.99 -0.84
N ALA A 175 12.31 -17.83 -0.41
CA ALA A 175 12.87 -17.69 0.91
C ALA A 175 11.78 -17.82 1.97
N ALA A 176 12.09 -18.51 3.04
CA ALA A 176 11.21 -18.66 4.18
C ALA A 176 10.72 -17.30 4.66
N ALA A 177 9.42 -17.16 4.79
CA ALA A 177 8.80 -15.95 5.32
C ALA A 177 9.19 -15.82 6.80
N HIS A 178 10.05 -14.86 7.12
CA HIS A 178 10.51 -14.65 8.49
C HIS A 178 9.42 -14.09 9.39
N ILE A 179 8.64 -13.13 8.94
CA ILE A 179 7.43 -12.66 9.61
C ILE A 179 6.41 -12.33 8.54
N GLY A 180 5.68 -13.32 8.13
CA GLY A 180 4.51 -13.24 7.27
C GLY A 180 4.69 -12.46 5.97
N PRO A 181 4.37 -13.09 4.86
CA PRO A 181 4.38 -12.47 3.54
C PRO A 181 3.50 -11.20 3.45
N ARG A 182 2.68 -10.94 4.46
CA ARG A 182 1.79 -9.77 4.53
C ARG A 182 2.51 -8.47 4.91
N LEU A 183 3.76 -8.51 5.38
CA LEU A 183 4.56 -7.35 5.78
C LEU A 183 5.73 -7.10 4.85
N CYS A 184 5.58 -7.39 3.55
CA CYS A 184 6.55 -7.08 2.53
C CYS A 184 6.08 -5.93 1.61
N PHE A 185 7.04 -5.27 0.99
CA PHE A 185 6.84 -4.05 0.22
C PHE A 185 7.63 -4.09 -1.09
N LYS A 186 7.23 -3.26 -2.05
CA LYS A 186 7.82 -3.19 -3.40
C LYS A 186 9.30 -2.76 -3.42
N SER A 187 9.77 -2.04 -2.39
CA SER A 187 11.13 -1.49 -2.38
C SER A 187 11.71 -1.39 -0.97
N SER A 188 13.06 -1.34 -0.91
CA SER A 188 13.81 -1.09 0.32
C SER A 188 13.38 0.21 1.02
N ALA A 189 13.22 1.29 0.26
CA ALA A 189 12.80 2.58 0.80
C ALA A 189 11.42 2.49 1.47
N ARG A 190 10.46 1.79 0.82
CA ARG A 190 9.10 1.63 1.34
C ARG A 190 9.08 0.77 2.60
N ALA A 191 9.84 -0.32 2.64
CA ALA A 191 9.99 -1.14 3.83
C ALA A 191 10.63 -0.37 5.00
N ALA A 192 11.67 0.44 4.74
CA ALA A 192 12.31 1.26 5.75
C ALA A 192 11.36 2.33 6.33
N GLN A 193 10.61 3.03 5.48
CA GLN A 193 9.60 4.00 5.91
C GLN A 193 8.55 3.35 6.81
N PHE A 194 8.01 2.20 6.38
CA PHE A 194 7.01 1.46 7.14
C PHE A 194 7.54 1.01 8.50
N GLY A 195 8.72 0.38 8.53
CA GLY A 195 9.34 -0.07 9.78
C GLY A 195 9.57 1.07 10.76
N LYS A 196 10.05 2.23 10.27
CA LYS A 196 10.27 3.41 11.09
C LYS A 196 8.98 4.01 11.63
N GLN A 197 7.97 4.16 10.77
CA GLN A 197 6.71 4.81 11.14
C GLN A 197 5.88 4.00 12.13
N PHE A 198 5.93 2.67 12.04
CA PHE A 198 5.12 1.77 12.86
C PHE A 198 5.94 0.93 13.84
N ALA A 199 7.13 1.40 14.23
CA ALA A 199 8.01 0.72 15.18
C ALA A 199 7.30 0.37 16.49
N ASP A 200 6.43 1.23 16.99
CA ASP A 200 5.66 1.00 18.22
C ASP A 200 4.70 -0.21 18.11
N LEU A 201 4.09 -0.40 16.93
CA LEU A 201 3.25 -1.58 16.69
C LEU A 201 4.11 -2.86 16.61
N TYR A 202 5.28 -2.79 15.99
CA TYR A 202 6.20 -3.92 15.96
C TYR A 202 6.70 -4.29 17.37
N ASN A 203 7.01 -3.31 18.21
CA ASN A 203 7.42 -3.57 19.59
C ASN A 203 6.33 -4.30 20.39
N LYS A 204 5.06 -3.99 20.19
CA LYS A 204 3.94 -4.72 20.81
C LYS A 204 3.81 -6.16 20.32
N VAL A 205 4.38 -6.50 19.17
CA VAL A 205 4.42 -7.87 18.63
C VAL A 205 5.63 -8.63 19.17
N PHE A 206 6.77 -7.94 19.37
CA PHE A 206 8.04 -8.56 19.72
C PHE A 206 8.27 -8.70 21.22
N ILE A 207 7.68 -7.83 22.03
CA ILE A 207 7.84 -7.76 23.48
C ILE A 207 6.49 -7.91 24.17
#